data_c864c1ff98b629b40f2c3d79b65b6540
#
_entry.id   c864c1ff98b629b40f2c3d79b65b6540
#
_cell.length_a   1.000
_cell.length_b   1.000
_cell.length_c   1.000
_cell.angle_alpha   90.00
_cell.angle_beta   90.00
_cell.angle_gamma   90.00
#
_symmetry.space_group_name_H-M   'P 1'
#
loop_
_entity.id
_entity.type
_entity.pdbx_description
1 polymer ?
#
loop_
_entity_poly.entity_id
_entity_poly.type
_entity_poly.pdbx_seq_one_letter_code
_entity_poly.pdbx_strand_id
1 'polypeptide(L)'
;MREAGGVDENVDLDGDILHVSFADLGYDSLAVLEIGSRIEREYGVAMPDSALADISTPHQLLEFVRNAGPAVGHTDNSIVIAAPFELVWKMTNDVRSWPELFSEYASAEILEQRGDTVRFRLTMHPDEDGTVWSWVSERTADPRTRTVRAHRVETGPFEYMKIYWEYTEEPDGVRMRWVQDFRMKPSAPVDDAAMTEHINRNSVVQMNRIKGIIEAAAASLT
;
A
#
# COMPACT_ATOMS: atom_id res chain seq x y z
N MET A 1 -5.62 29.07 2.83
CA MET A 1 -4.46 29.50 2.04
C MET A 1 -3.71 30.67 2.68
N ARG A 2 -4.34 31.78 3.06
CA ARG A 2 -3.64 32.95 3.66
C ARG A 2 -2.85 32.69 4.95
N GLU A 3 -3.13 31.58 5.65
CA GLU A 3 -2.48 31.25 6.94
C GLU A 3 -1.27 30.28 6.80
N ALA A 4 -1.02 29.73 5.60
CA ALA A 4 -0.05 28.65 5.41
C ALA A 4 1.27 29.06 4.75
N GLY A 5 1.56 30.32 4.58
CA GLY A 5 2.84 30.80 4.04
C GLY A 5 2.77 32.28 3.72
N GLY A 6 3.87 33.01 3.95
CA GLY A 6 3.97 34.43 3.69
C GLY A 6 3.70 34.77 2.22
N VAL A 7 2.42 34.94 1.89
CA VAL A 7 2.00 35.39 0.57
C VAL A 7 2.51 36.83 0.39
N ASP A 8 3.13 37.11 -0.76
CA ASP A 8 3.50 38.47 -1.14
C ASP A 8 2.24 39.37 -1.09
N GLU A 9 2.28 40.50 -0.40
CA GLU A 9 1.12 41.38 -0.17
C GLU A 9 0.47 41.88 -1.49
N ASN A 10 1.11 41.65 -2.63
CA ASN A 10 0.65 42.07 -3.95
C ASN A 10 -0.15 41.01 -4.73
N VAL A 11 -0.36 39.80 -4.18
CA VAL A 11 -1.12 38.76 -4.85
C VAL A 11 -2.60 38.82 -4.51
N ASP A 12 -3.44 39.09 -5.53
CA ASP A 12 -4.89 39.09 -5.38
C ASP A 12 -5.43 37.63 -5.34
N LEU A 13 -5.67 37.14 -4.13
CA LEU A 13 -6.25 35.82 -3.88
C LEU A 13 -7.79 35.78 -3.98
N ASP A 14 -8.44 36.93 -4.18
CA ASP A 14 -9.91 37.02 -4.29
C ASP A 14 -10.38 36.94 -5.78
N GLY A 15 -9.41 36.92 -6.74
CA GLY A 15 -9.64 36.72 -8.17
C GLY A 15 -9.76 35.25 -8.59
N ASP A 16 -9.85 34.99 -9.89
CA ASP A 16 -9.83 33.63 -10.46
C ASP A 16 -8.41 33.08 -10.47
N ILE A 17 -8.00 32.48 -9.33
CA ILE A 17 -6.69 31.92 -9.11
C ILE A 17 -6.59 30.42 -9.42
N LEU A 18 -7.69 29.79 -9.82
CA LEU A 18 -7.76 28.32 -9.94
C LEU A 18 -6.71 27.73 -10.89
N HIS A 19 -6.39 28.46 -11.94
CA HIS A 19 -5.44 28.01 -12.97
C HIS A 19 -4.09 28.75 -12.92
N VAL A 20 -3.89 29.62 -11.94
CA VAL A 20 -2.60 30.29 -11.71
C VAL A 20 -1.68 29.34 -10.94
N SER A 21 -0.39 29.30 -11.31
CA SER A 21 0.53 28.39 -10.61
C SER A 21 0.75 28.83 -9.17
N PHE A 22 1.03 27.87 -8.27
CA PHE A 22 1.39 28.18 -6.89
C PHE A 22 2.62 29.10 -6.83
N ALA A 23 3.60 28.92 -7.71
CA ALA A 23 4.78 29.77 -7.80
C ALA A 23 4.42 31.22 -8.16
N ASP A 24 3.51 31.43 -9.11
CA ASP A 24 3.02 32.76 -9.50
C ASP A 24 2.15 33.41 -8.40
N LEU A 25 1.55 32.58 -7.54
CA LEU A 25 0.81 33.01 -6.35
C LEU A 25 1.73 33.25 -5.14
N GLY A 26 3.06 33.12 -5.30
CA GLY A 26 4.03 33.34 -4.24
C GLY A 26 4.20 32.17 -3.24
N TYR A 27 3.65 30.99 -3.55
CA TYR A 27 3.85 29.80 -2.73
C TYR A 27 5.08 29.02 -3.20
N ASP A 28 6.02 28.78 -2.32
CA ASP A 28 7.15 27.88 -2.56
C ASP A 28 6.76 26.42 -2.31
N SER A 29 7.69 25.50 -2.59
CA SER A 29 7.45 24.05 -2.40
C SER A 29 7.15 23.69 -0.95
N LEU A 30 7.72 24.42 0.03
CA LEU A 30 7.46 24.16 1.44
C LEU A 30 6.02 24.57 1.82
N ALA A 31 5.56 25.70 1.32
CA ALA A 31 4.20 26.16 1.52
C ALA A 31 3.16 25.19 0.88
N VAL A 32 3.47 24.61 -0.28
CA VAL A 32 2.60 23.59 -0.92
C VAL A 32 2.56 22.32 -0.09
N LEU A 33 3.68 21.84 0.46
CA LEU A 33 3.73 20.71 1.38
C LEU A 33 2.94 20.97 2.67
N GLU A 34 3.00 22.18 3.21
CA GLU A 34 2.22 22.56 4.40
C GLU A 34 0.71 22.58 4.11
N ILE A 35 0.31 23.08 2.94
CA ILE A 35 -1.09 23.00 2.46
C ILE A 35 -1.54 21.54 2.36
N GLY A 36 -0.73 20.66 1.78
CA GLY A 36 -0.99 19.24 1.70
C GLY A 36 -1.20 18.59 3.07
N SER A 37 -0.28 18.82 4.01
CA SER A 37 -0.35 18.32 5.39
C SER A 37 -1.59 18.83 6.13
N ARG A 38 -2.02 20.05 5.85
CA ARG A 38 -3.23 20.64 6.44
C ARG A 38 -4.49 20.01 5.87
N ILE A 39 -4.54 19.78 4.54
CA ILE A 39 -5.64 19.07 3.88
C ILE A 39 -5.76 17.64 4.43
N GLU A 40 -4.65 16.93 4.56
CA GLU A 40 -4.63 15.60 5.14
C GLU A 40 -5.22 15.56 6.54
N ARG A 41 -4.82 16.50 7.40
CA ARG A 41 -5.31 16.60 8.78
C ARG A 41 -6.78 17.03 8.89
N GLU A 42 -7.23 17.99 8.05
CA GLU A 42 -8.57 18.57 8.16
C GLU A 42 -9.64 17.77 7.41
N TYR A 43 -9.26 17.15 6.27
CA TYR A 43 -10.19 16.44 5.38
C TYR A 43 -9.93 14.93 5.32
N GLY A 44 -8.87 14.45 5.96
CA GLY A 44 -8.52 13.03 5.94
C GLY A 44 -8.17 12.51 4.54
N VAL A 45 -7.65 13.35 3.67
CA VAL A 45 -7.21 12.99 2.31
C VAL A 45 -5.71 12.78 2.31
N ALA A 46 -5.25 11.57 2.00
CA ALA A 46 -3.80 11.31 1.92
C ALA A 46 -3.14 12.16 0.82
N MET A 47 -2.10 12.91 1.19
CA MET A 47 -1.37 13.84 0.33
C MET A 47 0.12 13.47 0.28
N PRO A 48 0.51 12.34 -0.37
CA PRO A 48 1.91 11.94 -0.42
C PRO A 48 2.76 12.97 -1.19
N ASP A 49 3.99 13.18 -0.74
CA ASP A 49 4.92 14.16 -1.33
C ASP A 49 5.10 14.00 -2.84
N SER A 50 5.07 12.75 -3.32
CA SER A 50 5.13 12.44 -4.75
C SER A 50 3.93 12.98 -5.55
N ALA A 51 2.74 12.99 -4.96
CA ALA A 51 1.55 13.57 -5.60
C ALA A 51 1.60 15.10 -5.57
N LEU A 52 2.09 15.69 -4.46
CA LEU A 52 2.24 17.14 -4.32
C LEU A 52 3.27 17.72 -5.30
N ALA A 53 4.31 16.95 -5.65
CA ALA A 53 5.33 17.38 -6.62
C ALA A 53 4.76 17.60 -8.03
N ASP A 54 3.69 16.91 -8.40
CA ASP A 54 3.03 17.03 -9.71
C ASP A 54 1.90 18.07 -9.73
N ILE A 55 1.52 18.61 -8.56
CA ILE A 55 0.44 19.57 -8.40
C ILE A 55 1.01 20.98 -8.43
N SER A 56 0.72 21.73 -9.50
CA SER A 56 1.25 23.08 -9.70
C SER A 56 0.21 24.20 -9.57
N THR A 57 -1.09 23.88 -9.55
CA THR A 57 -2.17 24.88 -9.47
C THR A 57 -3.22 24.51 -8.43
N PRO A 58 -3.97 25.49 -7.87
CA PRO A 58 -5.11 25.24 -7.00
C PRO A 58 -6.18 24.33 -7.63
N HIS A 59 -6.41 24.43 -8.93
CA HIS A 59 -7.35 23.58 -9.67
C HIS A 59 -6.93 22.10 -9.59
N GLN A 60 -5.66 21.81 -9.89
CA GLN A 60 -5.12 20.44 -9.80
C GLN A 60 -5.19 19.90 -8.38
N LEU A 61 -4.92 20.74 -7.37
CA LEU A 61 -5.05 20.36 -5.96
C LEU A 61 -6.50 20.01 -5.61
N LEU A 62 -7.46 20.84 -6.02
CA LEU A 62 -8.89 20.58 -5.78
C LEU A 62 -9.36 19.31 -6.52
N GLU A 63 -8.92 19.09 -7.74
CA GLU A 63 -9.21 17.85 -8.47
C GLU A 63 -8.61 16.63 -7.77
N PHE A 64 -7.36 16.74 -7.32
CA PHE A 64 -6.72 15.67 -6.56
C PHE A 64 -7.51 15.35 -5.28
N VAL A 65 -7.83 16.35 -4.46
CA VAL A 65 -8.60 16.17 -3.21
C VAL A 65 -9.98 15.58 -3.49
N ARG A 66 -10.65 16.05 -4.53
CA ARG A 66 -11.98 15.55 -4.93
C ARG A 66 -11.94 14.09 -5.37
N ASN A 67 -10.89 13.68 -6.08
CA ASN A 67 -10.73 12.34 -6.62
C ASN A 67 -10.08 11.36 -5.63
N ALA A 68 -9.24 11.85 -4.71
CA ALA A 68 -8.58 11.01 -3.70
C ALA A 68 -9.56 10.51 -2.62
N GLY A 69 -10.65 11.25 -2.35
CA GLY A 69 -11.59 10.92 -1.28
C GLY A 69 -10.98 11.08 0.13
N PRO A 70 -11.68 10.73 1.21
CA PRO A 70 -11.15 10.72 2.56
C PRO A 70 -9.96 9.76 2.66
N ALA A 71 -9.07 10.00 3.62
CA ALA A 71 -7.87 9.19 3.84
C ALA A 71 -8.21 7.70 3.78
N VAL A 72 -7.48 7.00 2.96
CA VAL A 72 -7.58 5.54 2.81
C VAL A 72 -6.47 4.91 3.63
N GLY A 73 -6.70 3.72 4.15
CA GLY A 73 -5.64 2.97 4.79
C GLY A 73 -4.53 2.70 3.79
N HIS A 74 -3.30 3.04 4.16
CA HIS A 74 -2.11 2.81 3.34
C HIS A 74 -0.99 2.21 4.18
N THR A 75 -0.33 1.18 3.66
CA THR A 75 0.87 0.60 4.27
C THR A 75 1.95 0.40 3.22
N ASP A 76 3.20 0.64 3.61
CA ASP A 76 4.39 0.42 2.78
C ASP A 76 5.49 -0.18 3.65
N ASN A 77 5.75 -1.45 3.46
CA ASN A 77 6.71 -2.21 4.25
C ASN A 77 7.70 -2.93 3.33
N SER A 78 8.96 -2.99 3.72
CA SER A 78 9.97 -3.71 2.94
C SER A 78 10.97 -4.44 3.83
N ILE A 79 11.58 -5.49 3.27
CA ILE A 79 12.65 -6.25 3.90
C ILE A 79 13.63 -6.73 2.83
N VAL A 80 14.93 -6.81 3.18
CA VAL A 80 15.94 -7.43 2.32
C VAL A 80 16.15 -8.88 2.75
N ILE A 81 16.06 -9.80 1.80
CA ILE A 81 16.21 -11.24 1.95
C ILE A 81 17.53 -11.65 1.29
N ALA A 82 18.47 -12.19 2.04
CA ALA A 82 19.79 -12.61 1.56
C ALA A 82 19.69 -13.96 0.83
N ALA A 83 19.04 -13.95 -0.35
CA ALA A 83 18.84 -15.11 -1.20
C ALA A 83 18.76 -14.69 -2.68
N PRO A 84 19.02 -15.62 -3.63
CA PRO A 84 18.87 -15.36 -5.05
C PRO A 84 17.42 -14.97 -5.41
N PHE A 85 17.27 -14.05 -6.37
CA PHE A 85 15.97 -13.56 -6.83
C PHE A 85 15.00 -14.69 -7.19
N GLU A 86 15.47 -15.67 -7.94
CA GLU A 86 14.62 -16.80 -8.39
C GLU A 86 14.03 -17.59 -7.24
N LEU A 87 14.76 -17.75 -6.14
CA LEU A 87 14.28 -18.44 -4.95
C LEU A 87 13.23 -17.60 -4.21
N VAL A 88 13.54 -16.30 -4.00
CA VAL A 88 12.61 -15.36 -3.35
C VAL A 88 11.31 -15.29 -4.15
N TRP A 89 11.42 -15.07 -5.47
CA TRP A 89 10.27 -15.00 -6.37
C TRP A 89 9.43 -16.27 -6.33
N LYS A 90 10.05 -17.43 -6.51
CA LYS A 90 9.35 -18.71 -6.51
C LYS A 90 8.61 -18.95 -5.20
N MET A 91 9.28 -18.81 -4.07
CA MET A 91 8.68 -19.13 -2.76
C MET A 91 7.55 -18.18 -2.38
N THR A 92 7.68 -16.88 -2.68
CA THR A 92 6.66 -15.88 -2.33
C THR A 92 5.49 -15.87 -3.32
N ASN A 93 5.66 -16.42 -4.54
CA ASN A 93 4.62 -16.47 -5.57
C ASN A 93 3.89 -17.81 -5.68
N ASP A 94 4.38 -18.87 -5.03
CA ASP A 94 3.63 -20.11 -4.92
C ASP A 94 2.59 -20.01 -3.80
N VAL A 95 1.38 -19.59 -4.16
CA VAL A 95 0.25 -19.41 -3.22
C VAL A 95 -0.10 -20.70 -2.46
N ARG A 96 0.13 -21.88 -3.07
CA ARG A 96 -0.16 -23.17 -2.41
C ARG A 96 0.70 -23.40 -1.17
N SER A 97 1.92 -22.88 -1.18
CA SER A 97 2.87 -23.01 -0.07
C SER A 97 2.70 -21.93 1.02
N TRP A 98 1.78 -20.98 0.85
CA TRP A 98 1.60 -19.89 1.82
C TRP A 98 1.25 -20.32 3.25
N PRO A 99 0.50 -21.39 3.51
CA PRO A 99 0.33 -21.89 4.87
C PRO A 99 1.64 -22.26 5.60
N GLU A 100 2.68 -22.63 4.85
CA GLU A 100 4.01 -22.90 5.42
C GLU A 100 4.84 -21.62 5.55
N LEU A 101 4.64 -20.67 4.63
CA LEU A 101 5.39 -19.42 4.55
C LEU A 101 4.88 -18.35 5.53
N PHE A 102 3.55 -18.22 5.66
CA PHE A 102 2.89 -17.26 6.56
C PHE A 102 2.37 -17.98 7.80
N SER A 103 2.55 -17.40 8.98
CA SER A 103 2.07 -17.99 10.22
C SER A 103 0.56 -17.86 10.45
N GLU A 104 -0.10 -17.00 9.69
CA GLU A 104 -1.52 -16.68 9.87
C GLU A 104 -2.46 -17.56 9.05
N TYR A 105 -1.99 -18.22 7.98
CA TYR A 105 -2.85 -19.00 7.08
C TYR A 105 -2.88 -20.47 7.44
N ALA A 106 -4.09 -20.99 7.69
CA ALA A 106 -4.35 -22.41 7.85
C ALA A 106 -4.43 -23.13 6.51
N SER A 107 -4.94 -22.47 5.47
CA SER A 107 -5.02 -23.02 4.12
C SER A 107 -5.02 -21.96 3.03
N ALA A 108 -4.55 -22.37 1.83
CA ALA A 108 -4.63 -21.62 0.60
C ALA A 108 -5.12 -22.54 -0.52
N GLU A 109 -6.29 -22.23 -1.07
CA GLU A 109 -6.94 -23.02 -2.12
C GLU A 109 -6.96 -22.24 -3.43
N ILE A 110 -6.40 -22.83 -4.51
CA ILE A 110 -6.47 -22.25 -5.84
C ILE A 110 -7.84 -22.57 -6.45
N LEU A 111 -8.62 -21.54 -6.70
CA LEU A 111 -9.93 -21.62 -7.32
C LEU A 111 -9.85 -21.58 -8.85
N GLU A 112 -8.96 -20.74 -9.37
CA GLU A 112 -8.77 -20.58 -10.81
C GLU A 112 -7.34 -20.06 -11.10
N GLN A 113 -6.79 -20.50 -12.24
CA GLN A 113 -5.52 -19.98 -12.75
C GLN A 113 -5.64 -19.71 -14.25
N ARG A 114 -5.29 -18.48 -14.65
CA ARG A 114 -5.27 -18.03 -16.05
C ARG A 114 -3.95 -17.32 -16.34
N GLY A 115 -2.99 -18.07 -16.92
CA GLY A 115 -1.64 -17.54 -17.12
C GLY A 115 -1.01 -17.13 -15.78
N ASP A 116 -0.57 -15.88 -15.71
CA ASP A 116 0.07 -15.29 -14.53
C ASP A 116 -0.94 -14.81 -13.46
N THR A 117 -2.24 -14.94 -13.71
CA THR A 117 -3.29 -14.55 -12.78
C THR A 117 -3.85 -15.77 -12.07
N VAL A 118 -3.89 -15.69 -10.74
CA VAL A 118 -4.41 -16.75 -9.86
C VAL A 118 -5.51 -16.18 -8.98
N ARG A 119 -6.66 -16.83 -8.96
CA ARG A 119 -7.73 -16.58 -7.99
C ARG A 119 -7.71 -17.68 -6.94
N PHE A 120 -7.70 -17.31 -5.68
CA PHE A 120 -7.50 -18.24 -4.58
C PHE A 120 -8.25 -17.81 -3.33
N ARG A 121 -8.58 -18.77 -2.48
CA ARG A 121 -9.14 -18.57 -1.14
C ARG A 121 -8.04 -18.73 -0.11
N LEU A 122 -7.94 -17.77 0.79
CA LEU A 122 -7.16 -17.88 2.02
C LEU A 122 -8.10 -18.11 3.20
N THR A 123 -7.68 -18.97 4.11
CA THR A 123 -8.34 -19.19 5.40
C THR A 123 -7.31 -19.04 6.50
N MET A 124 -7.58 -18.19 7.49
CA MET A 124 -6.71 -17.98 8.62
C MET A 124 -6.87 -19.09 9.66
N HIS A 125 -5.88 -19.25 10.55
CA HIS A 125 -6.08 -19.95 11.79
C HIS A 125 -7.16 -19.23 12.62
N PRO A 126 -7.92 -19.95 13.48
CA PRO A 126 -8.87 -19.31 14.39
C PRO A 126 -8.18 -18.25 15.24
N ASP A 127 -8.84 -17.10 15.42
CA ASP A 127 -8.40 -16.09 16.37
C ASP A 127 -8.67 -16.52 17.84
N GLU A 128 -8.36 -15.64 18.78
CA GLU A 128 -8.52 -15.94 20.23
C GLU A 128 -9.96 -16.26 20.62
N ASP A 129 -10.94 -15.74 19.89
CA ASP A 129 -12.38 -16.00 20.08
C ASP A 129 -12.86 -17.22 19.29
N GLY A 130 -11.99 -17.90 18.55
CA GLY A 130 -12.30 -19.05 17.70
C GLY A 130 -12.92 -18.67 16.35
N THR A 131 -12.94 -17.40 15.97
CA THR A 131 -13.43 -16.95 14.68
C THR A 131 -12.44 -17.29 13.58
N VAL A 132 -12.92 -17.89 12.49
CA VAL A 132 -12.13 -18.22 11.32
C VAL A 132 -12.43 -17.23 10.20
N TRP A 133 -11.42 -16.47 9.82
CA TRP A 133 -11.52 -15.53 8.70
C TRP A 133 -11.11 -16.20 7.40
N SER A 134 -11.90 -15.98 6.35
CA SER A 134 -11.62 -16.50 5.01
C SER A 134 -12.07 -15.51 3.95
N TRP A 135 -11.34 -15.44 2.83
CA TRP A 135 -11.71 -14.56 1.71
C TRP A 135 -11.08 -15.04 0.41
N VAL A 136 -11.65 -14.58 -0.70
CA VAL A 136 -11.10 -14.80 -2.04
C VAL A 136 -10.33 -13.57 -2.47
N SER A 137 -9.13 -13.80 -3.02
CA SER A 137 -8.28 -12.79 -3.67
C SER A 137 -7.98 -13.20 -5.11
N GLU A 138 -7.66 -12.21 -5.93
CA GLU A 138 -7.09 -12.40 -7.25
C GLU A 138 -5.74 -11.70 -7.31
N ARG A 139 -4.76 -12.36 -7.93
CA ARG A 139 -3.36 -11.94 -7.96
C ARG A 139 -2.77 -12.20 -9.33
N THR A 140 -2.06 -11.20 -9.86
CA THR A 140 -1.28 -11.30 -11.10
C THR A 140 0.19 -11.01 -10.80
N ALA A 141 1.08 -11.95 -11.13
CA ALA A 141 2.52 -11.81 -10.94
C ALA A 141 3.20 -11.63 -12.29
N ASP A 142 3.92 -10.53 -12.49
CA ASP A 142 4.72 -10.29 -13.70
C ASP A 142 6.22 -10.44 -13.40
N PRO A 143 6.85 -11.55 -13.82
CA PRO A 143 8.27 -11.79 -13.57
C PRO A 143 9.18 -10.84 -14.34
N ARG A 144 8.72 -10.22 -15.44
CA ARG A 144 9.51 -9.30 -16.25
C ARG A 144 9.68 -7.96 -15.56
N THR A 145 8.62 -7.46 -14.93
CA THR A 145 8.64 -6.23 -14.15
C THR A 145 8.97 -6.48 -12.68
N ARG A 146 9.02 -7.76 -12.27
CA ARG A 146 9.26 -8.18 -10.87
C ARG A 146 8.23 -7.58 -9.91
N THR A 147 6.99 -7.50 -10.36
CA THR A 147 5.90 -6.93 -9.59
C THR A 147 4.70 -7.88 -9.50
N VAL A 148 3.91 -7.67 -8.47
CA VAL A 148 2.65 -8.38 -8.26
C VAL A 148 1.56 -7.38 -7.94
N ARG A 149 0.41 -7.55 -8.55
CA ARG A 149 -0.82 -6.82 -8.23
C ARG A 149 -1.86 -7.79 -7.76
N ALA A 150 -2.50 -7.48 -6.65
CA ALA A 150 -3.58 -8.30 -6.10
C ALA A 150 -4.69 -7.42 -5.54
N HIS A 151 -5.87 -8.01 -5.41
CA HIS A 151 -6.98 -7.36 -4.72
C HIS A 151 -7.88 -8.43 -4.08
N ARG A 152 -8.63 -8.03 -3.06
CA ARG A 152 -9.67 -8.88 -2.49
C ARG A 152 -10.90 -8.87 -3.40
N VAL A 153 -11.35 -10.05 -3.81
CA VAL A 153 -12.61 -10.28 -4.52
C VAL A 153 -13.76 -10.33 -3.51
N GLU A 154 -13.56 -11.10 -2.43
CA GLU A 154 -14.45 -11.08 -1.27
C GLU A 154 -13.87 -10.09 -0.26
N THR A 155 -14.43 -8.88 -0.22
CA THR A 155 -13.84 -7.76 0.50
C THR A 155 -13.98 -7.84 2.02
N GLY A 156 -14.94 -8.62 2.54
CA GLY A 156 -15.17 -8.73 3.98
C GLY A 156 -15.46 -7.36 4.63
N PRO A 157 -14.68 -6.93 5.64
CA PRO A 157 -14.87 -5.64 6.31
C PRO A 157 -14.36 -4.44 5.49
N PHE A 158 -13.69 -4.67 4.35
CA PHE A 158 -13.19 -3.60 3.49
C PHE A 158 -14.21 -3.19 2.43
N GLU A 159 -14.25 -1.94 2.05
CA GLU A 159 -14.88 -1.51 0.81
C GLU A 159 -14.06 -2.01 -0.38
N TYR A 160 -12.74 -1.83 -0.31
CA TYR A 160 -11.77 -2.42 -1.21
C TYR A 160 -10.46 -2.69 -0.47
N MET A 161 -9.63 -3.58 -1.03
CA MET A 161 -8.24 -3.79 -0.66
C MET A 161 -7.43 -4.13 -1.90
N LYS A 162 -6.45 -3.31 -2.21
CA LYS A 162 -5.49 -3.47 -3.29
C LYS A 162 -4.12 -3.73 -2.68
N ILE A 163 -3.35 -4.60 -3.31
CA ILE A 163 -2.05 -5.04 -2.84
C ILE A 163 -1.08 -4.96 -4.00
N TYR A 164 0.07 -4.38 -3.76
CA TYR A 164 1.17 -4.31 -4.70
C TYR A 164 2.44 -4.83 -4.04
N TRP A 165 3.12 -5.76 -4.69
CA TRP A 165 4.44 -6.22 -4.30
C TRP A 165 5.46 -5.90 -5.38
N GLU A 166 6.66 -5.56 -4.94
CA GLU A 166 7.80 -5.23 -5.79
C GLU A 166 9.05 -5.91 -5.26
N TYR A 167 9.90 -6.37 -6.18
CA TYR A 167 11.15 -7.03 -5.86
C TYR A 167 12.30 -6.34 -6.59
N THR A 168 13.30 -5.91 -5.84
CA THR A 168 14.49 -5.26 -6.36
C THR A 168 15.74 -6.02 -5.91
N GLU A 169 16.62 -6.40 -6.85
CA GLU A 169 17.91 -6.97 -6.50
C GLU A 169 18.81 -5.88 -5.92
N GLU A 170 19.46 -6.19 -4.79
CA GLU A 170 20.40 -5.34 -4.08
C GLU A 170 21.71 -6.11 -3.83
N PRO A 171 22.81 -5.44 -3.49
CA PRO A 171 24.08 -6.13 -3.22
C PRO A 171 23.99 -7.21 -2.15
N ASP A 172 23.09 -7.04 -1.17
CA ASP A 172 22.92 -7.94 -0.03
C ASP A 172 21.77 -8.94 -0.20
N GLY A 173 21.13 -8.98 -1.38
CA GLY A 173 20.01 -9.89 -1.65
C GLY A 173 18.89 -9.29 -2.46
N VAL A 174 17.65 -9.57 -2.09
CA VAL A 174 16.45 -9.06 -2.76
C VAL A 174 15.61 -8.27 -1.78
N ARG A 175 15.35 -7.00 -2.10
CA ARG A 175 14.35 -6.20 -1.39
C ARG A 175 12.97 -6.64 -1.85
N MET A 176 12.16 -7.12 -0.93
CA MET A 176 10.74 -7.36 -1.11
C MET A 176 9.97 -6.23 -0.43
N ARG A 177 9.11 -5.54 -1.19
CA ARG A 177 8.28 -4.42 -0.72
C ARG A 177 6.82 -4.76 -0.89
N TRP A 178 6.00 -4.50 0.12
CA TRP A 178 4.55 -4.67 0.11
C TRP A 178 3.88 -3.34 0.35
N VAL A 179 3.05 -2.93 -0.60
CA VAL A 179 2.18 -1.76 -0.50
C VAL A 179 0.73 -2.24 -0.47
N GLN A 180 -0.06 -1.72 0.44
CA GLN A 180 -1.48 -2.05 0.55
C GLN A 180 -2.29 -0.77 0.67
N ASP A 181 -3.28 -0.62 -0.21
CA ASP A 181 -4.24 0.47 -0.21
C ASP A 181 -5.64 -0.09 0.04
N PHE A 182 -6.32 0.42 1.04
CA PHE A 182 -7.63 -0.10 1.43
C PHE A 182 -8.52 0.98 2.02
N ARG A 183 -9.80 0.68 2.11
CA ARG A 183 -10.79 1.43 2.88
C ARG A 183 -11.63 0.46 3.67
N MET A 184 -11.84 0.75 4.94
CA MET A 184 -12.77 0.00 5.79
C MET A 184 -14.20 0.42 5.47
N LYS A 185 -15.14 -0.53 5.55
CA LYS A 185 -16.58 -0.23 5.48
C LYS A 185 -16.99 0.57 6.72
N PRO A 186 -17.97 1.48 6.63
CA PRO A 186 -18.50 2.17 7.81
C PRO A 186 -19.04 1.23 8.91
N SER A 187 -19.43 0.01 8.52
CA SER A 187 -19.90 -1.04 9.44
C SER A 187 -18.79 -1.91 10.02
N ALA A 188 -17.53 -1.68 9.64
CA ALA A 188 -16.41 -2.46 10.16
C ALA A 188 -16.15 -2.13 11.64
N PRO A 189 -15.64 -3.09 12.44
CA PRO A 189 -15.39 -2.89 13.86
C PRO A 189 -14.23 -1.93 14.15
N VAL A 190 -13.39 -1.63 13.14
CA VAL A 190 -12.25 -0.73 13.23
C VAL A 190 -12.20 0.19 12.01
N ASP A 191 -11.62 1.36 12.17
CA ASP A 191 -11.41 2.35 11.10
C ASP A 191 -10.13 2.09 10.29
N ASP A 192 -9.89 2.92 9.27
CA ASP A 192 -8.72 2.84 8.41
C ASP A 192 -7.41 3.02 9.19
N ALA A 193 -7.37 3.90 10.20
CA ALA A 193 -6.18 4.17 10.98
C ALA A 193 -5.79 2.97 11.85
N ALA A 194 -6.73 2.41 12.60
CA ALA A 194 -6.50 1.22 13.43
C ALA A 194 -6.12 0.00 12.58
N MET A 195 -6.75 -0.17 11.41
CA MET A 195 -6.40 -1.24 10.48
C MET A 195 -5.01 -1.04 9.87
N THR A 196 -4.61 0.20 9.55
CA THR A 196 -3.26 0.53 9.07
C THR A 196 -2.19 0.11 10.08
N GLU A 197 -2.37 0.45 11.36
CA GLU A 197 -1.46 0.01 12.42
C GLU A 197 -1.42 -1.51 12.55
N HIS A 198 -2.56 -2.17 12.51
CA HIS A 198 -2.65 -3.63 12.56
C HIS A 198 -1.88 -4.29 11.43
N ILE A 199 -2.12 -3.86 10.18
CA ILE A 199 -1.46 -4.41 8.99
C ILE A 199 0.04 -4.15 9.03
N ASN A 200 0.49 -2.96 9.43
CA ASN A 200 1.92 -2.67 9.55
C ASN A 200 2.61 -3.60 10.56
N ARG A 201 2.04 -3.78 11.76
CA ARG A 201 2.59 -4.70 12.77
C ARG A 201 2.67 -6.12 12.23
N ASN A 202 1.59 -6.61 11.61
CA ASN A 202 1.55 -7.95 11.06
C ASN A 202 2.52 -8.13 9.88
N SER A 203 2.61 -7.15 8.99
CA SER A 203 3.55 -7.20 7.86
C SER A 203 4.99 -7.39 8.32
N VAL A 204 5.43 -6.69 9.36
CA VAL A 204 6.77 -6.86 9.94
C VAL A 204 6.99 -8.29 10.45
N VAL A 205 6.01 -8.86 11.15
CA VAL A 205 6.09 -10.23 11.66
C VAL A 205 6.20 -11.24 10.51
N GLN A 206 5.32 -11.13 9.51
CA GLN A 206 5.29 -12.06 8.38
C GLN A 206 6.55 -11.92 7.51
N MET A 207 6.99 -10.70 7.22
CA MET A 207 8.21 -10.46 6.44
C MET A 207 9.46 -11.07 7.10
N ASN A 208 9.61 -10.93 8.42
CA ASN A 208 10.74 -11.53 9.14
C ASN A 208 10.68 -13.06 9.11
N ARG A 209 9.49 -13.66 9.23
CA ARG A 209 9.30 -15.10 9.09
C ARG A 209 9.68 -15.59 7.68
N ILE A 210 9.16 -14.93 6.65
CA ILE A 210 9.44 -15.26 5.24
C ILE A 210 10.93 -15.16 4.96
N LYS A 211 11.58 -14.08 5.41
CA LYS A 211 13.03 -13.90 5.30
C LYS A 211 13.78 -15.10 5.90
N GLY A 212 13.47 -15.47 7.14
CA GLY A 212 14.15 -16.60 7.80
C GLY A 212 13.97 -17.94 7.07
N ILE A 213 12.77 -18.21 6.56
CA ILE A 213 12.49 -19.44 5.81
C ILE A 213 13.25 -19.46 4.48
N ILE A 214 13.25 -18.37 3.72
CA ILE A 214 13.89 -18.31 2.41
C ILE A 214 15.41 -18.34 2.55
N GLU A 215 15.98 -17.63 3.52
CA GLU A 215 17.44 -17.65 3.76
C GLU A 215 17.92 -19.03 4.21
N ALA A 216 17.16 -19.73 5.05
CA ALA A 216 17.46 -21.13 5.42
C ALA A 216 17.40 -22.07 4.20
N ALA A 217 16.41 -21.88 3.32
CA ALA A 217 16.32 -22.64 2.07
C ALA A 217 17.50 -22.35 1.14
N ALA A 218 17.93 -21.08 1.01
CA ALA A 218 19.10 -20.69 0.20
C ALA A 218 20.39 -21.32 0.72
N ALA A 219 20.60 -21.32 2.04
CA ALA A 219 21.76 -21.95 2.68
C ALA A 219 21.84 -23.46 2.45
N SER A 220 20.70 -24.12 2.21
CA SER A 220 20.61 -25.56 1.94
C SER A 220 20.94 -25.93 0.48
N LEU A 221 21.05 -24.94 -0.40
CA LEU A 221 21.39 -25.12 -1.83
C LEU A 221 22.88 -24.93 -2.12
N THR A 222 23.63 -24.45 -1.15
CA THR A 222 25.09 -24.24 -1.19
C THR A 222 25.83 -25.43 -0.59
#